data_c2a3a66546e6e8310b0fc57d8b8eeaa7
#
_entry.id   c2a3a66546e6e8310b0fc57d8b8eeaa7
#
_cell.length_a   1.000
_cell.length_b   1.000
_cell.length_c   1.000
_cell.angle_alpha   90.00
_cell.angle_beta   90.00
_cell.angle_gamma   90.00
#
_symmetry.space_group_name_H-M   'P 1'
#
loop_
_entity.id
_entity.type
_entity.pdbx_description
1 polymer ?
#
loop_
_entity_poly.entity_id
_entity_poly.type
_entity_poly.pdbx_seq_one_letter_code
_entity_poly.pdbx_strand_id
1 'polypeptide(L)'
;FERASGGAAEYERLGTRAQMNPPVRDARHRDAIWQGIRNGTVDILGSDHAPHTLEEKSKTYPASPSGMTGVQTLVPVMLDHVNAGRLTLERFVDLSSHGPSRIFGIASKGRIAAGYDADLTIVDLKRRETITNKWVASK
;
A
#
# COMPACT_ATOMS: atom_id res chain seq x y z
N PHE A 1 -3.43 8.72 7.91
CA PHE A 1 -3.79 7.28 7.89
C PHE A 1 -4.01 6.69 9.29
N GLU A 2 -3.43 7.29 10.33
CA GLU A 2 -3.51 6.79 11.72
C GLU A 2 -4.88 6.98 12.39
N ARG A 3 -5.77 7.77 11.82
CA ARG A 3 -7.09 8.09 12.40
C ARG A 3 -8.26 7.49 11.63
N ALA A 4 -8.04 6.49 10.80
CA ALA A 4 -9.14 5.75 10.22
C ALA A 4 -9.83 4.95 11.33
N SER A 5 -10.95 5.44 11.78
CA SER A 5 -11.78 4.88 12.86
C SER A 5 -12.43 3.53 12.50
N GLY A 6 -12.05 2.94 11.37
CA GLY A 6 -12.60 1.70 10.85
C GLY A 6 -13.57 1.91 9.69
N GLY A 7 -13.83 0.85 8.94
CA GLY A 7 -14.52 0.89 7.65
C GLY A 7 -15.82 1.71 7.61
N ALA A 8 -16.71 1.59 8.59
CA ALA A 8 -17.98 2.31 8.60
C ALA A 8 -17.81 3.84 8.59
N ALA A 9 -16.96 4.38 9.46
CA ALA A 9 -16.72 5.82 9.54
C ALA A 9 -16.03 6.39 8.29
N GLU A 10 -15.19 5.60 7.62
CA GLU A 10 -14.59 6.02 6.35
C GLU A 10 -15.65 6.06 5.23
N TYR A 11 -16.57 5.11 5.19
CA TYR A 11 -17.68 5.14 4.24
C TYR A 11 -18.64 6.30 4.50
N GLU A 12 -18.93 6.63 5.74
CA GLU A 12 -19.73 7.80 6.09
C GLU A 12 -19.06 9.11 5.63
N ARG A 13 -17.75 9.22 5.80
CA ARG A 13 -16.97 10.42 5.46
C ARG A 13 -16.70 10.56 3.97
N LEU A 14 -16.39 9.47 3.27
CA LEU A 14 -15.91 9.47 1.89
C LEU A 14 -16.95 8.97 0.87
N GLY A 15 -18.00 8.29 1.34
CA GLY A 15 -18.99 7.68 0.46
C GLY A 15 -18.36 6.69 -0.53
N THR A 16 -18.78 6.76 -1.76
CA THR A 16 -18.31 5.91 -2.85
C THR A 16 -16.81 6.08 -3.19
N ARG A 17 -16.17 7.17 -2.75
CA ARG A 17 -14.71 7.32 -2.88
C ARG A 17 -13.92 6.29 -2.09
N ALA A 18 -14.48 5.77 -0.98
CA ALA A 18 -13.90 4.67 -0.21
C ALA A 18 -14.30 3.28 -0.72
N GLN A 19 -15.09 3.19 -1.78
CA GLN A 19 -15.57 1.92 -2.31
C GLN A 19 -14.40 1.11 -2.88
N MET A 20 -14.17 -0.06 -2.27
CA MET A 20 -13.11 -1.03 -2.62
C MET A 20 -13.69 -2.44 -2.68
N ASN A 21 -13.00 -3.32 -3.38
CA ASN A 21 -13.26 -4.75 -3.35
C ASN A 21 -11.92 -5.52 -3.23
N PRO A 22 -11.63 -6.17 -2.09
CA PRO A 22 -12.46 -6.29 -0.88
C PRO A 22 -12.65 -4.93 -0.18
N PRO A 23 -13.77 -4.75 0.56
CA PRO A 23 -14.07 -3.46 1.19
C PRO A 23 -13.14 -3.15 2.36
N VAL A 24 -12.97 -1.85 2.63
CA VAL A 24 -12.23 -1.39 3.83
C VAL A 24 -12.92 -1.91 5.09
N ARG A 25 -12.15 -2.56 5.95
CA ARG A 25 -12.61 -3.22 7.17
C ARG A 25 -12.28 -2.39 8.41
N ASP A 26 -12.84 -2.80 9.56
CA ASP A 26 -12.62 -2.16 10.84
C ASP A 26 -11.19 -2.35 11.39
N ALA A 27 -10.90 -1.67 12.50
CA ALA A 27 -9.57 -1.63 13.12
C ALA A 27 -9.02 -3.02 13.47
N ARG A 28 -9.86 -3.96 13.92
CA ARG A 28 -9.40 -5.32 14.31
C ARG A 28 -8.78 -6.08 13.13
N HIS A 29 -9.33 -5.90 11.91
CA HIS A 29 -8.77 -6.53 10.71
C HIS A 29 -7.43 -5.88 10.33
N ARG A 30 -7.31 -4.56 10.46
CA ARG A 30 -6.04 -3.86 10.27
C ARG A 30 -4.97 -4.37 11.24
N ASP A 31 -5.32 -4.52 12.52
CA ASP A 31 -4.39 -4.98 13.55
C ASP A 31 -3.96 -6.44 13.31
N ALA A 32 -4.88 -7.31 12.85
CA ALA A 32 -4.57 -8.67 12.44
C ALA A 32 -3.62 -8.71 11.22
N ILE A 33 -3.80 -7.83 10.23
CA ILE A 33 -2.88 -7.70 9.09
C ILE A 33 -1.49 -7.26 9.57
N TRP A 34 -1.40 -6.26 10.45
CA TRP A 34 -0.12 -5.84 11.03
C TRP A 34 0.57 -6.97 11.80
N GLN A 35 -0.18 -7.78 12.52
CA GLN A 35 0.35 -8.97 13.18
C GLN A 35 0.87 -9.98 12.14
N GLY A 36 0.12 -10.23 11.07
CA GLY A 36 0.54 -11.11 9.96
C GLY A 36 1.80 -10.62 9.24
N ILE A 37 1.97 -9.30 9.10
CA ILE A 37 3.19 -8.69 8.56
C ILE A 37 4.38 -8.98 9.47
N ARG A 38 4.23 -8.81 10.79
CA ARG A 38 5.32 -9.01 11.77
C ARG A 38 5.71 -10.46 11.95
N ASN A 39 4.75 -11.37 11.96
CA ASN A 39 5.00 -12.80 12.23
C ASN A 39 5.30 -13.63 10.98
N GLY A 40 5.31 -13.01 9.78
CA GLY A 40 5.65 -13.68 8.54
C GLY A 40 4.49 -14.40 7.83
N THR A 41 3.25 -14.25 8.29
CA THR A 41 2.06 -14.82 7.62
C THR A 41 1.78 -14.10 6.29
N VAL A 42 2.07 -12.79 6.21
CA VAL A 42 1.98 -12.00 4.98
C VAL A 42 3.30 -12.11 4.23
N ASP A 43 3.28 -12.58 3.01
CA ASP A 43 4.48 -12.81 2.19
C ASP A 43 4.89 -11.61 1.35
N ILE A 44 3.94 -10.86 0.82
CA ILE A 44 4.18 -9.73 -0.09
C ILE A 44 3.22 -8.57 0.17
N LEU A 45 3.61 -7.39 -0.31
CA LEU A 45 2.74 -6.22 -0.40
C LEU A 45 2.21 -6.05 -1.82
N GLY A 46 0.93 -5.76 -1.94
CA GLY A 46 0.28 -5.34 -3.18
C GLY A 46 -0.39 -3.99 -2.99
N SER A 47 -0.36 -3.13 -4.01
CA SER A 47 -0.98 -1.80 -3.94
C SER A 47 -2.48 -1.83 -4.22
N ASP A 48 -2.97 -2.87 -4.87
CA ASP A 48 -4.33 -2.95 -5.43
C ASP A 48 -4.72 -1.68 -6.20
N HIS A 49 -3.77 -1.19 -7.01
CA HIS A 49 -3.90 0.07 -7.72
C HIS A 49 -4.96 -0.03 -8.82
N ALA A 50 -6.14 0.52 -8.56
CA ALA A 50 -7.26 0.56 -9.47
C ALA A 50 -7.81 2.00 -9.56
N PRO A 51 -7.16 2.88 -10.35
CA PRO A 51 -7.55 4.29 -10.47
C PRO A 51 -8.87 4.43 -11.22
N HIS A 52 -9.70 5.34 -10.72
CA HIS A 52 -10.95 5.78 -11.36
C HIS A 52 -11.04 7.29 -11.28
N THR A 53 -11.69 7.91 -12.27
CA THR A 53 -11.90 9.34 -12.27
C THR A 53 -12.83 9.78 -11.13
N LEU A 54 -12.75 11.06 -10.74
CA LEU A 54 -13.65 11.60 -9.75
C LEU A 54 -15.12 11.55 -10.21
N GLU A 55 -15.36 11.67 -11.51
CA GLU A 55 -16.69 11.54 -12.10
C GLU A 55 -17.24 10.11 -11.92
N GLU A 56 -16.45 9.08 -12.24
CA GLU A 56 -16.83 7.68 -12.03
C GLU A 56 -17.12 7.40 -10.56
N LYS A 57 -16.23 7.87 -9.66
CA LYS A 57 -16.36 7.68 -8.22
C LYS A 57 -17.49 8.50 -7.59
N SER A 58 -18.04 9.50 -8.26
CA SER A 58 -19.19 10.30 -7.79
C SER A 58 -20.55 9.63 -8.02
N LYS A 59 -20.62 8.58 -8.82
CA LYS A 59 -21.84 7.82 -9.06
C LYS A 59 -22.31 7.15 -7.78
N THR A 60 -23.62 6.99 -7.65
CA THR A 60 -24.20 6.27 -6.52
C THR A 60 -23.94 4.77 -6.60
N TYR A 61 -23.85 4.10 -5.46
CA TYR A 61 -23.78 2.64 -5.40
C TYR A 61 -25.05 2.02 -6.06
N PRO A 62 -24.94 0.95 -6.88
CA PRO A 62 -23.74 0.18 -7.22
C PRO A 62 -23.01 0.66 -8.49
N ALA A 63 -23.41 1.77 -9.11
CA ALA A 63 -22.84 2.26 -10.36
C ALA A 63 -21.43 2.87 -10.21
N SER A 64 -21.02 3.25 -9.00
CA SER A 64 -19.66 3.67 -8.71
C SER A 64 -18.71 2.47 -8.77
N PRO A 65 -17.57 2.55 -9.47
CA PRO A 65 -16.60 1.47 -9.51
C PRO A 65 -15.85 1.30 -8.18
N SER A 66 -15.46 0.07 -7.86
CA SER A 66 -14.57 -0.25 -6.75
C SER A 66 -13.12 -0.04 -7.17
N GLY A 67 -12.33 0.60 -6.31
CA GLY A 67 -10.90 0.81 -6.55
C GLY A 67 -10.41 2.17 -6.07
N MET A 68 -9.12 2.23 -5.75
CA MET A 68 -8.41 3.44 -5.35
C MET A 68 -7.00 3.45 -5.94
N THR A 69 -6.39 4.63 -5.99
CA THR A 69 -4.98 4.78 -6.33
C THR A 69 -4.11 4.27 -5.18
N GLY A 70 -3.03 3.54 -5.48
CA GLY A 70 -2.18 2.96 -4.44
C GLY A 70 -0.70 2.84 -4.82
N VAL A 71 -0.36 2.67 -6.09
CA VAL A 71 1.01 2.36 -6.51
C VAL A 71 2.03 3.44 -6.13
N GLN A 72 1.67 4.71 -6.25
CA GLN A 72 2.56 5.82 -5.92
C GLN A 72 2.75 6.00 -4.41
N THR A 73 1.74 5.65 -3.61
CA THR A 73 1.75 5.85 -2.15
C THR A 73 2.26 4.65 -1.37
N LEU A 74 2.30 3.45 -1.96
CA LEU A 74 2.68 2.22 -1.27
C LEU A 74 4.04 2.34 -0.57
N VAL A 75 5.08 2.68 -1.30
CA VAL A 75 6.45 2.76 -0.76
C VAL A 75 6.59 3.87 0.28
N PRO A 76 6.20 5.15 0.02
CA PRO A 76 6.32 6.20 1.03
C PRO A 76 5.54 5.90 2.32
N VAL A 77 4.32 5.37 2.22
CA VAL A 77 3.50 5.04 3.40
C VAL A 77 4.14 3.92 4.22
N MET A 78 4.66 2.88 3.58
CA MET A 78 5.32 1.78 4.29
C MET A 78 6.65 2.20 4.91
N LEU A 79 7.41 3.10 4.28
CA LEU A 79 8.62 3.68 4.87
C LEU A 79 8.30 4.61 6.05
N ASP A 80 7.17 5.30 6.05
CA ASP A 80 6.69 6.03 7.22
C ASP A 80 6.40 5.09 8.40
N HIS A 81 5.83 3.92 8.15
CA HIS A 81 5.67 2.88 9.17
C HIS A 81 7.02 2.29 9.64
N VAL A 82 8.03 2.20 8.77
CA VAL A 82 9.40 1.85 9.20
C VAL A 82 9.95 2.92 10.13
N ASN A 83 9.83 4.20 9.78
CA ASN A 83 10.27 5.31 10.62
C ASN A 83 9.54 5.39 11.98
N ALA A 84 8.27 4.97 12.00
CA ALA A 84 7.48 4.87 13.23
C ALA A 84 7.76 3.60 14.06
N GLY A 85 8.69 2.73 13.63
CA GLY A 85 9.06 1.50 14.34
C GLY A 85 8.01 0.39 14.30
N ARG A 86 7.01 0.48 13.42
CA ARG A 86 5.97 -0.56 13.27
C ARG A 86 6.43 -1.75 12.44
N LEU A 87 7.45 -1.54 11.62
CA LEU A 87 8.01 -2.46 10.65
C LEU A 87 9.51 -2.23 10.57
N THR A 88 10.33 -3.29 10.43
CA THR A 88 11.76 -3.10 10.14
C THR A 88 11.99 -2.85 8.67
N LEU A 89 13.11 -2.19 8.33
CA LEU A 89 13.47 -1.93 6.94
C LEU A 89 13.70 -3.23 6.16
N GLU A 90 14.34 -4.21 6.81
CA GLU A 90 14.59 -5.53 6.22
C GLU A 90 13.27 -6.24 5.88
N ARG A 91 12.30 -6.18 6.80
CA ARG A 91 10.98 -6.78 6.56
C ARG A 91 10.23 -6.07 5.44
N PHE A 92 10.32 -4.74 5.35
CA PHE A 92 9.75 -3.99 4.23
C PHE A 92 10.39 -4.39 2.89
N VAL A 93 11.73 -4.51 2.83
CA VAL A 93 12.44 -4.95 1.63
C VAL A 93 12.07 -6.38 1.24
N ASP A 94 11.95 -7.29 2.21
CA ASP A 94 11.48 -8.66 1.97
C ASP A 94 10.07 -8.64 1.34
N LEU A 95 9.12 -7.93 1.91
CA LEU A 95 7.74 -7.84 1.44
C LEU A 95 7.58 -7.17 0.06
N SER A 96 8.46 -6.25 -0.30
CA SER A 96 8.35 -5.44 -1.52
C SER A 96 9.26 -5.85 -2.67
N SER A 97 10.31 -6.64 -2.38
CA SER A 97 11.33 -7.00 -3.37
C SER A 97 11.64 -8.50 -3.38
N HIS A 98 12.20 -9.04 -2.29
CA HIS A 98 12.63 -10.43 -2.26
C HIS A 98 11.44 -11.41 -2.25
N GLY A 99 10.43 -11.15 -1.46
CA GLY A 99 9.20 -11.98 -1.41
C GLY A 99 8.52 -12.11 -2.76
N PRO A 100 8.20 -10.98 -3.45
CA PRO A 100 7.66 -11.03 -4.80
C PRO A 100 8.55 -11.81 -5.79
N SER A 101 9.86 -11.57 -5.78
CA SER A 101 10.78 -12.30 -6.67
C SER A 101 10.75 -13.80 -6.45
N ARG A 102 10.72 -14.24 -5.20
CA ARG A 102 10.64 -15.64 -4.81
C ARG A 102 9.30 -16.27 -5.21
N ILE A 103 8.18 -15.60 -4.93
CA ILE A 103 6.84 -16.15 -5.14
C ILE A 103 6.50 -16.22 -6.62
N PHE A 104 6.85 -15.21 -7.39
CA PHE A 104 6.57 -15.13 -8.83
C PHE A 104 7.69 -15.71 -9.70
N GLY A 105 8.76 -16.26 -9.11
CA GLY A 105 9.87 -16.86 -9.85
C GLY A 105 10.63 -15.86 -10.72
N ILE A 106 10.76 -14.60 -10.29
CA ILE A 106 11.46 -13.56 -11.05
C ILE A 106 12.97 -13.74 -10.86
N ALA A 107 13.63 -14.24 -11.88
CA ALA A 107 15.05 -14.53 -11.84
C ALA A 107 15.89 -13.24 -11.69
N SER A 108 17.01 -13.33 -10.99
CA SER A 108 18.00 -12.27 -10.83
C SER A 108 17.49 -10.94 -10.23
N LYS A 109 16.34 -10.96 -9.53
CA LYS A 109 15.72 -9.78 -8.90
C LYS A 109 15.54 -9.95 -7.39
N GLY A 110 15.29 -8.85 -6.70
CA GLY A 110 14.93 -8.82 -5.28
C GLY A 110 16.08 -8.89 -4.29
N ARG A 111 17.34 -8.88 -4.75
CA ARG A 111 18.56 -8.88 -3.91
C ARG A 111 19.66 -8.03 -4.50
N ILE A 112 20.47 -7.45 -3.63
CA ILE A 112 21.74 -6.83 -4.01
C ILE A 112 22.82 -7.90 -3.82
N ALA A 113 23.20 -8.60 -4.91
CA ALA A 113 24.19 -9.65 -4.88
C ALA A 113 24.85 -9.82 -6.26
N ALA A 114 26.05 -10.39 -6.29
CA ALA A 114 26.73 -10.71 -7.55
C ALA A 114 25.86 -11.66 -8.40
N GLY A 115 25.71 -11.35 -9.69
CA GLY A 115 24.87 -12.11 -10.61
C GLY A 115 23.40 -11.70 -10.65
N TYR A 116 23.01 -10.72 -9.82
CA TYR A 116 21.67 -10.13 -9.85
C TYR A 116 21.67 -8.83 -10.68
N ASP A 117 20.49 -8.49 -11.20
CA ASP A 117 20.32 -7.25 -11.94
C ASP A 117 20.40 -6.04 -11.00
N ALA A 118 21.03 -4.97 -11.47
CA ALA A 118 21.24 -3.75 -10.70
C ALA A 118 20.04 -2.79 -10.79
N ASP A 119 18.83 -3.29 -10.65
CA ASP A 119 17.62 -2.48 -10.52
C ASP A 119 17.50 -2.00 -9.08
N LEU A 120 17.95 -0.80 -8.81
CA LEU A 120 18.09 -0.26 -7.46
C LEU A 120 17.11 0.89 -7.21
N THR A 121 16.51 0.89 -6.04
CA THR A 121 15.74 2.01 -5.53
C THR A 121 16.51 2.69 -4.40
N ILE A 122 16.74 4.00 -4.55
CA ILE A 122 17.40 4.82 -3.54
C ILE A 122 16.34 5.60 -2.79
N VAL A 123 16.33 5.53 -1.45
CA VAL A 123 15.38 6.22 -0.59
C VAL A 123 16.10 7.11 0.42
N ASP A 124 15.53 8.29 0.69
CA ASP A 124 15.93 9.15 1.80
C ASP A 124 14.90 9.01 2.93
N LEU A 125 15.25 8.25 3.98
CA LEU A 125 14.39 8.01 5.13
C LEU A 125 14.13 9.26 5.99
N LYS A 126 14.89 10.34 5.81
CA LYS A 126 14.71 11.60 6.53
C LYS A 126 13.81 12.59 5.79
N ARG A 127 13.63 12.40 4.49
CA ARG A 127 12.76 13.27 3.69
C ARG A 127 11.33 13.24 4.21
N ARG A 128 10.70 14.42 4.26
CA ARG A 128 9.30 14.59 4.60
C ARG A 128 8.57 15.11 3.37
N GLU A 129 7.40 14.55 3.09
CA GLU A 129 6.56 14.98 1.97
C GLU A 129 5.09 14.97 2.41
N THR A 130 4.35 16.00 2.03
CA THR A 130 2.90 16.03 2.26
C THR A 130 2.19 15.53 1.03
N ILE A 131 1.48 14.41 1.15
CA ILE A 131 0.69 13.84 0.05
C ILE A 131 -0.54 14.74 -0.18
N THR A 132 -0.59 15.36 -1.35
CA THR A 132 -1.69 16.23 -1.78
C THR A 132 -2.25 15.73 -3.10
N ASN A 133 -3.43 16.24 -3.49
CA ASN A 133 -4.01 15.92 -4.81
C ASN A 133 -3.09 16.30 -5.98
N LYS A 134 -2.21 17.30 -5.80
CA LYS A 134 -1.23 17.69 -6.83
C LYS A 134 -0.06 16.71 -6.93
N TRP A 135 0.28 16.07 -5.82
CA TRP A 135 1.36 15.09 -5.76
C TRP A 135 0.97 13.76 -6.42
N VAL A 136 -0.32 13.40 -6.37
CA VAL A 136 -0.82 12.15 -6.96
C VAL A 136 -0.87 12.27 -8.48
N ALA A 137 -0.12 11.43 -9.19
CA ALA A 137 -0.08 11.42 -10.65
C ALA A 137 -1.24 10.66 -11.30
N SER A 138 -1.76 9.62 -10.64
CA SER A 138 -2.93 8.87 -11.08
C SER A 138 -4.20 9.64 -10.73
N LYS A 139 -5.00 9.99 -11.74
CA LYS A 139 -6.25 10.74 -11.60
C LYS A 139 -7.39 9.97 -12.26
#